data_389cdad2233d2210c275cc2d63173fa0
#
_entry.id   389cdad2233d2210c275cc2d63173fa0
#
_cell.length_a   1.000
_cell.length_b   1.000
_cell.length_c   1.000
_cell.angle_alpha   90.00
_cell.angle_beta   90.00
_cell.angle_gamma   90.00
#
_symmetry.space_group_name_H-M   'P 1'
#
loop_
_entity.id
_entity.type
_entity.pdbx_description
1 polymer ?
#
loop_
_entity_poly.entity_id
_entity_poly.type
_entity_poly.pdbx_seq_one_letter_code
_entity_poly.pdbx_strand_id
1 'polypeptide(L)'
;MTNPHFSLQHSILIAALSLGALATTAQAQVGTLAVAKHAQSSAAAAPSAAAFQTVAAHYAHLVHANYNDTLNAAKTMQTAVLAFTAKPSAETLAEARKTWLAAREFYGQTEAFRFYGGTIDDDNGPEGRINAWPMDESFVDSVEGKPNAGLVNNRKFAINKKHLSAQNERGGEENIATGWHAIEFFLWGQDLSDTGPGERNFEDFVDGKAPNADRRRQYLHVVTELLIDDLTTLVKAWAPDAKNNYRARFANGGRESVRKMLVGLGSLSRGELAGERLEVALNSQDQEDEHSCFSDNTHRDAVTNALGIQNVWLGQYKQANGTVLQGPSLRDLVAAKDAALADKTTLQIAASVAAAEGIQAPFDREIIGGKDAPGRLRIQKTIDSLTQQSKDLVAAANAIGITKLTLVQP
;
A
#
# COMPACT_ATOMS: atom_id res chain seq x y z
N MET A 1 -62.35 -5.29 17.98
CA MET A 1 -63.26 -5.59 16.86
C MET A 1 -62.41 -6.26 15.79
N THR A 2 -62.51 -7.55 15.75
CA THR A 2 -62.68 -8.55 14.68
C THR A 2 -61.60 -8.63 13.60
N ASN A 3 -60.83 -9.70 13.74
CA ASN A 3 -60.23 -10.51 12.66
C ASN A 3 -61.34 -10.94 11.64
N PRO A 4 -61.02 -11.36 10.40
CA PRO A 4 -60.86 -12.81 10.27
C PRO A 4 -59.75 -13.32 9.29
N HIS A 5 -59.31 -14.52 9.58
CA HIS A 5 -58.63 -15.52 8.77
C HIS A 5 -59.20 -15.79 7.40
N PHE A 6 -58.37 -16.21 6.40
CA PHE A 6 -58.74 -17.27 5.48
C PHE A 6 -57.53 -18.16 5.14
N SER A 7 -57.71 -19.42 5.48
CA SER A 7 -56.93 -20.61 5.11
C SER A 7 -57.55 -21.22 3.86
N LEU A 8 -56.73 -21.73 2.93
CA LEU A 8 -57.18 -22.83 2.06
C LEU A 8 -55.98 -23.74 1.69
N GLN A 9 -56.09 -24.99 2.20
CA GLN A 9 -55.42 -26.18 1.72
C GLN A 9 -56.16 -26.73 0.49
N HIS A 10 -55.46 -27.51 -0.35
CA HIS A 10 -55.91 -28.70 -1.14
C HIS A 10 -54.83 -28.91 -2.23
N SER A 11 -54.44 -30.07 -2.73
CA SER A 11 -54.61 -31.49 -2.36
C SER A 11 -53.69 -32.28 -3.29
N ILE A 12 -53.28 -33.39 -2.83
CA ILE A 12 -52.48 -34.45 -3.44
C ILE A 12 -53.17 -35.05 -4.67
N LEU A 13 -52.41 -35.43 -5.72
CA LEU A 13 -52.84 -36.48 -6.64
C LEU A 13 -51.68 -37.45 -6.93
N ILE A 14 -51.86 -38.69 -6.48
CA ILE A 14 -51.07 -39.90 -6.74
C ILE A 14 -51.71 -40.56 -7.95
N ALA A 15 -50.87 -40.97 -8.94
CA ALA A 15 -51.31 -41.95 -9.92
C ALA A 15 -50.19 -43.01 -10.08
N ALA A 16 -50.48 -44.19 -9.53
CA ALA A 16 -49.77 -45.43 -9.79
C ALA A 16 -50.49 -46.17 -10.91
N LEU A 17 -49.77 -46.72 -11.86
CA LEU A 17 -50.26 -47.79 -12.71
C LEU A 17 -49.13 -48.78 -13.04
N SER A 18 -49.47 -50.03 -12.95
CA SER A 18 -48.73 -51.25 -12.79
C SER A 18 -48.41 -52.00 -14.09
N LEU A 19 -47.39 -52.84 -13.97
CA LEU A 19 -47.15 -54.19 -14.56
C LEU A 19 -47.03 -54.36 -16.08
N GLY A 20 -45.91 -54.97 -16.43
CA GLY A 20 -45.69 -55.76 -17.65
C GLY A 20 -44.36 -56.50 -17.58
N ALA A 21 -44.38 -57.70 -17.05
CA ALA A 21 -43.24 -58.63 -17.02
C ALA A 21 -43.05 -59.31 -18.39
N LEU A 22 -41.82 -59.29 -18.93
CA LEU A 22 -41.39 -60.28 -19.91
C LEU A 22 -39.94 -60.67 -19.60
N ALA A 23 -39.82 -61.93 -19.15
CA ALA A 23 -38.55 -62.62 -18.96
C ALA A 23 -37.95 -63.07 -20.27
N THR A 24 -36.71 -62.66 -20.53
CA THR A 24 -35.83 -63.35 -21.50
C THR A 24 -34.47 -63.58 -20.83
N THR A 25 -34.15 -64.87 -20.71
CA THR A 25 -32.84 -65.38 -20.28
C THR A 25 -31.79 -65.04 -21.26
N ALA A 26 -30.73 -64.38 -20.85
CA ALA A 26 -29.47 -64.31 -21.58
C ALA A 26 -28.30 -64.52 -20.64
N GLN A 27 -27.43 -65.41 -21.02
CA GLN A 27 -26.31 -65.99 -20.31
C GLN A 27 -25.29 -64.94 -19.79
N ALA A 28 -24.80 -65.21 -18.60
CA ALA A 28 -23.71 -64.51 -17.95
C ALA A 28 -22.40 -64.68 -18.75
N GLN A 29 -21.86 -63.59 -19.30
CA GLN A 29 -20.44 -63.46 -19.56
C GLN A 29 -19.81 -62.72 -18.40
N VAL A 30 -18.94 -63.38 -17.65
CA VAL A 30 -18.08 -62.80 -16.62
C VAL A 30 -17.02 -61.98 -17.33
N GLY A 31 -17.31 -60.70 -17.55
CA GLY A 31 -16.32 -59.71 -17.91
C GLY A 31 -15.60 -59.21 -16.68
N THR A 32 -14.33 -59.52 -16.56
CA THR A 32 -13.42 -58.95 -15.56
C THR A 32 -13.44 -57.42 -15.66
N LEU A 33 -14.08 -56.78 -14.69
CA LEU A 33 -13.98 -55.33 -14.49
C LEU A 33 -12.51 -55.01 -14.16
N ALA A 34 -11.80 -54.45 -15.11
CA ALA A 34 -10.52 -53.79 -14.88
C ALA A 34 -10.79 -52.62 -13.93
N VAL A 35 -10.34 -52.73 -12.69
CA VAL A 35 -10.28 -51.63 -11.75
C VAL A 35 -9.41 -50.55 -12.40
N ALA A 36 -10.03 -49.46 -12.85
CA ALA A 36 -9.33 -48.29 -13.28
C ALA A 36 -8.48 -47.82 -12.09
N LYS A 37 -7.17 -47.99 -12.20
CA LYS A 37 -6.21 -47.39 -11.30
C LYS A 37 -6.54 -45.90 -11.26
N HIS A 38 -6.94 -45.42 -10.11
CA HIS A 38 -6.96 -43.99 -9.83
C HIS A 38 -5.61 -43.41 -10.24
N ALA A 39 -5.63 -42.54 -11.24
CA ALA A 39 -4.47 -41.73 -11.55
C ALA A 39 -4.11 -40.97 -10.26
N GLN A 40 -3.06 -41.41 -9.60
CA GLN A 40 -2.43 -40.62 -8.57
C GLN A 40 -2.07 -39.33 -9.26
N SER A 41 -2.75 -38.24 -8.87
CA SER A 41 -2.33 -36.86 -9.15
C SER A 41 -0.86 -36.77 -8.70
N SER A 42 0.06 -36.84 -9.66
CA SER A 42 1.47 -36.61 -9.34
C SER A 42 1.54 -35.21 -8.74
N ALA A 43 1.88 -35.11 -7.47
CA ALA A 43 2.09 -33.81 -6.84
C ALA A 43 3.06 -33.03 -7.73
N ALA A 44 2.62 -31.89 -8.27
CA ALA A 44 3.42 -31.09 -9.18
C ALA A 44 4.78 -30.76 -8.49
N ALA A 45 5.87 -30.91 -9.24
CA ALA A 45 7.21 -30.68 -8.70
C ALA A 45 7.36 -29.26 -8.16
N ALA A 46 8.18 -29.08 -7.14
CA ALA A 46 8.48 -27.72 -6.62
C ALA A 46 9.10 -26.86 -7.74
N PRO A 47 8.85 -25.53 -7.76
CA PRO A 47 9.45 -24.65 -8.75
C PRO A 47 10.98 -24.78 -8.77
N SER A 48 11.57 -24.74 -9.97
CA SER A 48 13.02 -24.84 -10.13
C SER A 48 13.76 -23.62 -9.58
N ALA A 49 15.05 -23.77 -9.26
CA ALA A 49 15.89 -22.64 -8.88
C ALA A 49 15.90 -21.52 -9.94
N ALA A 50 15.90 -21.88 -11.22
CA ALA A 50 15.82 -20.95 -12.34
C ALA A 50 14.50 -20.16 -12.35
N ALA A 51 13.37 -20.80 -12.03
CA ALA A 51 12.07 -20.11 -11.97
C ALA A 51 12.06 -19.04 -10.85
N PHE A 52 12.58 -19.35 -9.66
CA PHE A 52 12.74 -18.37 -8.60
C PHE A 52 13.63 -17.18 -9.00
N GLN A 53 14.75 -17.48 -9.67
CA GLN A 53 15.68 -16.44 -10.13
C GLN A 53 15.03 -15.53 -11.18
N THR A 54 14.27 -16.09 -12.11
CA THR A 54 13.59 -15.33 -13.18
C THR A 54 12.56 -14.36 -12.58
N VAL A 55 11.78 -14.79 -11.58
CA VAL A 55 10.82 -13.93 -10.87
C VAL A 55 11.55 -12.85 -10.08
N ALA A 56 12.62 -13.17 -9.34
CA ALA A 56 13.42 -12.19 -8.62
C ALA A 56 14.04 -11.13 -9.55
N ALA A 57 14.51 -11.55 -10.72
CA ALA A 57 15.06 -10.64 -11.72
C ALA A 57 14.00 -9.69 -12.29
N HIS A 58 12.79 -10.20 -12.57
CA HIS A 58 11.68 -9.38 -13.03
C HIS A 58 11.18 -8.41 -11.96
N TYR A 59 11.02 -8.86 -10.70
CA TYR A 59 10.71 -7.98 -9.58
C TYR A 59 11.68 -6.79 -9.51
N ALA A 60 12.98 -7.04 -9.66
CA ALA A 60 13.97 -5.97 -9.65
C ALA A 60 13.80 -4.95 -10.81
N HIS A 61 13.17 -5.33 -11.91
CA HIS A 61 12.73 -4.40 -12.96
C HIS A 61 11.54 -3.55 -12.52
N LEU A 62 10.53 -4.19 -11.89
CA LEU A 62 9.36 -3.47 -11.36
C LEU A 62 9.77 -2.42 -10.34
N VAL A 63 10.59 -2.81 -9.36
CA VAL A 63 11.07 -1.90 -8.31
C VAL A 63 11.80 -0.70 -8.90
N HIS A 64 12.73 -0.93 -9.82
CA HIS A 64 13.46 0.16 -10.46
C HIS A 64 12.54 1.08 -11.27
N ALA A 65 11.57 0.53 -12.02
CA ALA A 65 10.64 1.33 -12.81
C ALA A 65 9.76 2.20 -11.90
N ASN A 66 9.21 1.63 -10.83
CA ASN A 66 8.34 2.36 -9.91
C ASN A 66 9.10 3.46 -9.14
N TYR A 67 10.32 3.18 -8.61
CA TYR A 67 11.13 4.23 -7.98
C TYR A 67 11.54 5.32 -8.97
N ASN A 68 11.78 5.02 -10.26
CA ASN A 68 12.02 6.04 -11.28
C ASN A 68 10.81 6.95 -11.51
N ASP A 69 9.61 6.37 -11.61
CA ASP A 69 8.38 7.15 -11.79
C ASP A 69 8.12 8.02 -10.55
N THR A 70 8.32 7.46 -9.34
CA THR A 70 8.24 8.20 -8.07
C THR A 70 9.23 9.37 -8.03
N LEU A 71 10.51 9.15 -8.38
CA LEU A 71 11.52 10.19 -8.42
C LEU A 71 11.18 11.29 -9.44
N ASN A 72 10.68 10.92 -10.61
CA ASN A 72 10.30 11.90 -11.64
C ASN A 72 9.07 12.71 -11.21
N ALA A 73 8.08 12.09 -10.59
CA ALA A 73 6.91 12.77 -10.03
C ALA A 73 7.33 13.71 -8.87
N ALA A 74 8.23 13.27 -7.98
CA ALA A 74 8.79 14.12 -6.92
C ALA A 74 9.58 15.32 -7.45
N LYS A 75 10.30 15.17 -8.56
CA LYS A 75 10.97 16.31 -9.25
C LYS A 75 9.97 17.29 -9.88
N THR A 76 8.84 16.78 -10.38
CA THR A 76 7.74 17.65 -10.86
C THR A 76 7.14 18.43 -9.68
N MET A 77 6.90 17.78 -8.55
CA MET A 77 6.50 18.45 -7.30
C MET A 77 7.52 19.49 -6.86
N GLN A 78 8.82 19.17 -6.89
CA GLN A 78 9.88 20.14 -6.57
C GLN A 78 9.80 21.40 -7.43
N THR A 79 9.56 21.23 -8.74
CA THR A 79 9.40 22.37 -9.65
C THR A 79 8.21 23.25 -9.23
N ALA A 80 7.08 22.66 -8.86
CA ALA A 80 5.91 23.40 -8.38
C ALA A 80 6.17 24.08 -7.02
N VAL A 81 6.87 23.40 -6.10
CA VAL A 81 7.30 23.97 -4.80
C VAL A 81 8.21 25.17 -5.01
N LEU A 82 9.18 25.08 -5.91
CA LEU A 82 10.08 26.21 -6.24
C LEU A 82 9.32 27.39 -6.84
N ALA A 83 8.35 27.14 -7.72
CA ALA A 83 7.49 28.18 -8.28
C ALA A 83 6.61 28.84 -7.19
N PHE A 84 6.02 28.02 -6.30
CA PHE A 84 5.24 28.52 -5.16
C PHE A 84 6.07 29.41 -4.25
N THR A 85 7.22 28.94 -3.81
CA THR A 85 8.04 29.69 -2.84
C THR A 85 8.72 30.92 -3.45
N ALA A 86 8.95 30.94 -4.77
CA ALA A 86 9.44 32.13 -5.47
C ALA A 86 8.35 33.22 -5.62
N LYS A 87 7.09 32.81 -5.79
CA LYS A 87 5.94 33.72 -5.92
C LYS A 87 4.71 33.10 -5.23
N PRO A 88 4.62 33.19 -3.91
CA PRO A 88 3.49 32.62 -3.17
C PRO A 88 2.15 33.24 -3.61
N SER A 89 1.22 32.38 -4.01
CA SER A 89 -0.18 32.72 -4.34
C SER A 89 -1.05 31.48 -4.16
N ALA A 90 -2.36 31.67 -4.12
CA ALA A 90 -3.32 30.56 -4.04
C ALA A 90 -3.16 29.57 -5.19
N GLU A 91 -2.91 30.04 -6.41
CA GLU A 91 -2.74 29.21 -7.61
C GLU A 91 -1.45 28.36 -7.53
N THR A 92 -0.33 28.98 -7.13
CA THR A 92 0.95 28.26 -7.04
C THR A 92 0.97 27.26 -5.87
N LEU A 93 0.28 27.56 -4.75
CA LEU A 93 0.08 26.61 -3.66
C LEU A 93 -0.79 25.43 -4.12
N ALA A 94 -1.90 25.71 -4.82
CA ALA A 94 -2.77 24.66 -5.36
C ALA A 94 -2.03 23.73 -6.33
N GLU A 95 -1.14 24.25 -7.18
CA GLU A 95 -0.34 23.42 -8.09
C GLU A 95 0.70 22.59 -7.31
N ALA A 96 1.33 23.13 -6.26
CA ALA A 96 2.24 22.38 -5.39
C ALA A 96 1.50 21.22 -4.68
N ARG A 97 0.31 21.46 -4.13
CA ARG A 97 -0.57 20.43 -3.54
C ARG A 97 -0.92 19.33 -4.56
N LYS A 98 -1.38 19.73 -5.74
CA LYS A 98 -1.76 18.80 -6.82
C LYS A 98 -0.59 17.90 -7.25
N THR A 99 0.62 18.45 -7.37
CA THR A 99 1.79 17.67 -7.75
C THR A 99 2.29 16.75 -6.63
N TRP A 100 2.10 17.11 -5.36
CA TRP A 100 2.34 16.24 -4.22
C TRP A 100 1.39 15.02 -4.27
N LEU A 101 0.07 15.25 -4.42
CA LEU A 101 -0.92 14.17 -4.55
C LEU A 101 -0.60 13.24 -5.72
N ALA A 102 -0.22 13.80 -6.87
CA ALA A 102 0.16 12.99 -8.02
C ALA A 102 1.42 12.14 -7.80
N ALA A 103 2.38 12.65 -7.03
CA ALA A 103 3.59 11.91 -6.70
C ALA A 103 3.32 10.77 -5.69
N ARG A 104 2.39 10.96 -4.76
CA ARG A 104 1.94 9.93 -3.81
C ARG A 104 1.33 8.71 -4.52
N GLU A 105 0.66 8.89 -5.67
CA GLU A 105 0.12 7.77 -6.45
C GLU A 105 1.20 6.77 -6.91
N PHE A 106 2.42 7.24 -7.18
CA PHE A 106 3.55 6.37 -7.51
C PHE A 106 4.26 5.86 -6.26
N TYR A 107 4.48 6.75 -5.27
CA TYR A 107 5.18 6.37 -4.04
C TYR A 107 4.44 5.30 -3.25
N GLY A 108 3.13 5.43 -3.05
CA GLY A 108 2.33 4.48 -2.29
C GLY A 108 2.43 3.04 -2.80
N GLN A 109 2.65 2.83 -4.10
CA GLN A 109 2.87 1.49 -4.66
C GLN A 109 4.25 0.92 -4.28
N THR A 110 5.23 1.76 -3.92
CA THR A 110 6.56 1.32 -3.49
C THR A 110 6.57 0.71 -2.09
N GLU A 111 5.53 0.91 -1.29
CA GLU A 111 5.39 0.33 0.04
C GLU A 111 5.46 -1.21 0.01
N ALA A 112 5.10 -1.84 -1.11
CA ALA A 112 5.27 -3.28 -1.33
C ALA A 112 6.75 -3.75 -1.41
N PHE A 113 7.70 -2.82 -1.40
CA PHE A 113 9.15 -3.11 -1.47
C PHE A 113 9.85 -2.96 -0.11
N ARG A 114 9.11 -2.95 0.99
CA ARG A 114 9.55 -2.80 2.38
C ARG A 114 9.47 -4.11 3.18
N PHE A 115 9.81 -4.05 4.45
CA PHE A 115 9.63 -5.08 5.50
C PHE A 115 10.53 -6.30 5.39
N TYR A 116 11.58 -6.27 4.57
CA TYR A 116 12.50 -7.39 4.43
C TYR A 116 13.99 -7.01 4.55
N GLY A 117 14.30 -5.85 5.12
CA GLY A 117 15.67 -5.33 5.25
C GLY A 117 16.29 -5.04 3.87
N GLY A 118 15.52 -4.33 3.03
CA GLY A 118 15.92 -3.87 1.70
C GLY A 118 16.61 -2.51 1.76
N THR A 119 16.81 -1.90 0.59
CA THR A 119 17.53 -0.62 0.46
C THR A 119 16.81 0.56 1.10
N ILE A 120 15.51 0.44 1.36
CA ILE A 120 14.71 1.49 1.97
C ILE A 120 14.65 1.35 3.49
N ASP A 121 14.65 0.12 4.00
CA ASP A 121 14.36 -0.24 5.39
C ASP A 121 15.41 -1.15 6.05
N ASP A 122 16.65 -1.20 5.51
CA ASP A 122 17.79 -1.76 6.27
C ASP A 122 18.29 -0.75 7.32
N ASP A 123 19.25 -1.13 8.15
CA ASP A 123 19.80 -0.30 9.24
C ASP A 123 20.27 1.10 8.80
N ASN A 124 20.48 1.33 7.51
CA ASN A 124 20.91 2.59 6.91
C ASN A 124 19.86 3.11 5.90
N GLY A 125 18.74 2.45 5.79
CA GLY A 125 17.67 2.79 4.86
C GLY A 125 17.07 4.17 5.14
N PRO A 126 16.61 4.87 4.12
CA PRO A 126 16.07 6.21 4.28
C PRO A 126 14.57 6.24 4.65
N GLU A 127 13.95 5.12 5.02
CA GLU A 127 12.50 5.04 5.22
C GLU A 127 12.01 6.09 6.20
N GLY A 128 12.57 6.19 7.41
CA GLY A 128 12.18 7.17 8.41
C GLY A 128 12.39 8.63 7.97
N ARG A 129 13.25 8.90 6.95
CA ARG A 129 13.39 10.24 6.36
C ARG A 129 12.46 10.48 5.17
N ILE A 130 11.91 9.42 4.58
CA ILE A 130 11.03 9.51 3.41
C ILE A 130 9.56 9.57 3.82
N ASN A 131 9.12 8.69 4.73
CA ASN A 131 7.68 8.46 4.97
C ASN A 131 7.29 8.17 6.43
N ALA A 132 8.12 8.55 7.41
CA ALA A 132 7.75 8.41 8.82
C ALA A 132 6.50 9.24 9.16
N TRP A 133 5.66 8.69 10.05
CA TRP A 133 4.44 9.24 10.60
C TRP A 133 4.10 8.46 11.91
N PRO A 134 3.20 8.91 12.79
CA PRO A 134 2.58 10.25 12.81
C PRO A 134 3.57 11.36 13.07
N MET A 135 3.18 12.62 12.84
CA MET A 135 4.05 13.77 12.94
C MET A 135 3.56 14.77 14.00
N ASP A 136 4.40 15.13 15.01
CA ASP A 136 4.19 16.32 15.84
C ASP A 136 4.53 17.58 15.03
N GLU A 137 3.52 18.26 14.52
CA GLU A 137 3.67 19.47 13.70
C GLU A 137 4.34 20.60 14.48
N SER A 138 4.10 20.66 15.81
CA SER A 138 4.71 21.66 16.69
C SER A 138 6.23 21.51 16.78
N PHE A 139 6.78 20.37 16.39
CA PHE A 139 8.21 20.18 16.24
C PHE A 139 8.79 20.95 15.03
N VAL A 140 8.01 21.13 13.97
CA VAL A 140 8.45 21.74 12.71
C VAL A 140 8.11 23.21 12.61
N ASP A 141 6.87 23.61 12.87
CA ASP A 141 6.37 24.99 12.71
C ASP A 141 5.36 25.37 13.79
N SER A 142 4.87 26.58 13.75
CA SER A 142 3.76 27.05 14.57
C SER A 142 2.49 26.26 14.30
N VAL A 143 1.75 25.99 15.37
CA VAL A 143 0.44 25.34 15.37
C VAL A 143 -0.54 26.17 16.20
N GLU A 144 -1.81 25.81 16.16
CA GLU A 144 -2.82 26.44 17.01
C GLU A 144 -2.39 26.40 18.49
N GLY A 145 -2.52 27.51 19.19
CA GLY A 145 -2.10 27.64 20.58
C GLY A 145 -0.58 27.74 20.84
N LYS A 146 0.27 27.43 19.83
CA LYS A 146 1.75 27.44 19.95
C LYS A 146 2.41 28.25 18.81
N PRO A 147 2.23 29.59 18.75
CA PRO A 147 2.65 30.41 17.60
C PRO A 147 4.16 30.51 17.40
N ASN A 148 4.97 30.13 18.39
CA ASN A 148 6.43 30.19 18.33
C ASN A 148 7.08 28.80 18.36
N ALA A 149 6.32 27.73 18.19
CA ALA A 149 6.83 26.37 18.18
C ALA A 149 7.64 26.08 16.91
N GLY A 150 8.44 25.03 16.96
CA GLY A 150 9.05 24.38 15.84
C GLY A 150 10.39 24.95 15.37
N LEU A 151 11.03 24.17 14.52
CA LEU A 151 12.35 24.45 13.92
C LEU A 151 12.33 25.71 13.06
N VAL A 152 11.21 26.00 12.40
CA VAL A 152 11.01 27.23 11.60
C VAL A 152 11.18 28.46 12.48
N ASN A 153 10.59 28.48 13.68
CA ASN A 153 10.59 29.62 14.58
C ASN A 153 11.86 29.73 15.44
N ASN A 154 12.69 28.70 15.50
CA ASN A 154 13.97 28.72 16.18
C ASN A 154 15.05 29.34 15.27
N ARG A 155 15.26 30.66 15.40
CA ARG A 155 16.26 31.40 14.59
C ARG A 155 17.71 30.97 14.82
N LYS A 156 18.00 30.21 15.88
CA LYS A 156 19.34 29.66 16.12
C LYS A 156 19.56 28.34 15.37
N PHE A 157 18.48 27.72 14.92
CA PHE A 157 18.55 26.48 14.13
C PHE A 157 18.84 26.82 12.67
N ALA A 158 19.93 26.26 12.12
CA ALA A 158 20.25 26.40 10.72
C ALA A 158 19.51 25.37 9.86
N ILE A 159 18.59 25.83 9.03
CA ILE A 159 17.79 24.98 8.12
C ILE A 159 18.68 24.58 6.94
N ASN A 160 19.13 23.34 6.92
CA ASN A 160 19.87 22.71 5.83
C ASN A 160 19.72 21.19 5.90
N LYS A 161 20.07 20.47 4.83
CA LYS A 161 19.91 19.00 4.70
C LYS A 161 20.50 18.24 5.89
N LYS A 162 21.74 18.58 6.30
CA LYS A 162 22.44 17.88 7.39
C LYS A 162 21.69 18.04 8.71
N HIS A 163 21.25 19.24 9.02
CA HIS A 163 20.60 19.51 10.30
C HIS A 163 19.17 18.97 10.35
N LEU A 164 18.40 19.07 9.27
CA LEU A 164 17.05 18.48 9.22
C LEU A 164 17.12 16.96 9.34
N SER A 165 17.99 16.29 8.58
CA SER A 165 18.18 14.83 8.71
C SER A 165 18.59 14.42 10.13
N ALA A 166 19.38 15.24 10.83
CA ALA A 166 19.81 14.98 12.21
C ALA A 166 18.75 15.28 13.26
N GLN A 167 17.68 15.98 12.90
CA GLN A 167 16.54 16.25 13.79
C GLN A 167 15.40 15.26 13.60
N ASN A 168 15.34 14.59 12.44
CA ASN A 168 14.27 13.62 12.18
C ASN A 168 14.27 12.52 13.24
N GLU A 169 13.11 12.28 13.85
CA GLU A 169 12.88 11.35 14.97
C GLU A 169 13.72 11.60 16.24
N ARG A 170 14.34 12.77 16.34
CA ARG A 170 15.20 13.09 17.47
C ARG A 170 14.39 13.44 18.71
N GLY A 171 14.49 12.60 19.73
CA GLY A 171 13.82 12.80 21.02
C GLY A 171 12.43 12.19 21.10
N GLY A 172 11.90 11.67 19.99
CA GLY A 172 10.62 10.99 19.87
C GLY A 172 10.39 10.59 18.43
N GLU A 173 9.72 9.48 18.21
CA GLU A 173 9.40 8.98 16.87
C GLU A 173 8.47 9.91 16.09
N GLU A 174 7.63 10.68 16.77
CA GLU A 174 6.73 11.68 16.17
C GLU A 174 7.46 12.97 15.76
N ASN A 175 8.72 13.17 16.16
CA ASN A 175 9.52 14.35 15.81
C ASN A 175 9.99 14.32 14.35
N ILE A 176 9.07 14.18 13.43
CA ILE A 176 9.34 14.07 12.00
C ILE A 176 9.72 15.44 11.44
N ALA A 177 10.91 15.53 10.82
CA ALA A 177 11.45 16.76 10.25
C ALA A 177 11.63 16.73 8.75
N THR A 178 11.44 15.56 8.12
CA THR A 178 11.73 15.33 6.68
C THR A 178 10.64 14.47 6.04
N GLY A 179 10.74 14.25 4.73
CA GLY A 179 9.90 13.31 4.00
C GLY A 179 8.58 13.89 3.49
N TRP A 180 7.72 12.97 3.04
CA TRP A 180 6.44 13.31 2.42
C TRP A 180 5.52 14.08 3.36
N HIS A 181 5.41 13.68 4.62
CA HIS A 181 4.48 14.26 5.58
C HIS A 181 4.93 15.65 6.07
N ALA A 182 6.26 15.88 6.20
CA ALA A 182 6.76 17.22 6.44
C ALA A 182 6.44 18.17 5.26
N ILE A 183 6.58 17.73 4.01
CA ILE A 183 6.19 18.51 2.83
C ILE A 183 4.67 18.75 2.83
N GLU A 184 3.89 17.73 3.12
CA GLU A 184 2.43 17.77 3.24
C GLU A 184 2.00 18.84 4.24
N PHE A 185 2.53 18.81 5.46
CA PHE A 185 2.27 19.80 6.49
C PHE A 185 2.60 21.24 6.05
N PHE A 186 3.71 21.45 5.33
CA PHE A 186 4.01 22.77 4.78
C PHE A 186 3.00 23.23 3.73
N LEU A 187 2.43 22.32 2.97
CA LEU A 187 1.49 22.66 1.90
C LEU A 187 0.05 22.83 2.41
N TRP A 188 -0.41 22.01 3.38
CA TRP A 188 -1.79 22.04 3.88
C TRP A 188 -1.92 22.69 5.28
N GLY A 189 -0.87 22.67 6.12
CA GLY A 189 -0.95 23.11 7.52
C GLY A 189 -1.59 22.04 8.39
N GLN A 190 -1.93 22.43 9.64
CA GLN A 190 -2.74 21.58 10.50
C GLN A 190 -4.10 21.35 9.84
N ASP A 191 -4.59 20.16 9.98
CA ASP A 191 -5.99 19.88 9.73
C ASP A 191 -6.78 20.03 11.05
N LEU A 192 -7.68 20.97 11.08
CA LEU A 192 -8.57 21.26 12.21
C LEU A 192 -10.04 21.01 11.85
N SER A 193 -10.29 20.36 10.71
CA SER A 193 -11.60 20.14 10.13
C SER A 193 -11.88 18.64 10.01
N ASP A 194 -13.08 18.22 10.39
CA ASP A 194 -13.60 16.87 10.13
C ASP A 194 -14.29 16.74 8.76
N THR A 195 -14.10 17.71 7.88
CA THR A 195 -14.83 17.77 6.61
C THR A 195 -13.99 18.05 5.37
N GLY A 196 -12.69 18.19 5.54
CA GLY A 196 -11.76 18.44 4.45
C GLY A 196 -10.38 18.83 4.94
N PRO A 197 -9.37 18.79 4.08
CA PRO A 197 -7.95 18.91 4.43
C PRO A 197 -7.58 20.26 5.04
N GLY A 198 -6.38 20.32 5.61
CA GLY A 198 -5.81 21.55 6.16
C GLY A 198 -5.81 22.71 5.16
N GLU A 199 -6.06 23.92 5.65
CA GLU A 199 -6.27 25.12 4.85
C GLU A 199 -5.15 26.17 5.03
N ARG A 200 -3.88 25.76 5.00
CA ARG A 200 -2.76 26.70 5.10
C ARG A 200 -2.87 27.83 4.06
N ASN A 201 -2.74 29.05 4.55
CA ASN A 201 -2.75 30.23 3.69
C ASN A 201 -1.38 30.42 3.01
N PHE A 202 -1.38 30.72 1.68
CA PHE A 202 -0.14 31.05 0.98
C PHE A 202 0.58 32.29 1.57
N GLU A 203 -0.13 33.19 2.27
CA GLU A 203 0.44 34.36 2.94
C GLU A 203 1.42 33.98 4.04
N ASP A 204 1.38 32.75 4.58
CA ASP A 204 2.37 32.23 5.53
C ASP A 204 3.79 32.17 4.92
N PHE A 205 3.88 32.22 3.61
CA PHE A 205 5.11 32.21 2.84
C PHE A 205 5.50 33.59 2.28
N VAL A 206 4.73 34.65 2.61
CA VAL A 206 4.94 36.02 2.09
C VAL A 206 5.63 36.87 3.14
N ASP A 207 6.77 37.49 2.79
CA ASP A 207 7.51 38.39 3.68
C ASP A 207 6.63 39.56 4.16
N GLY A 208 6.65 39.81 5.46
CA GLY A 208 5.83 40.86 6.09
C GLY A 208 4.36 40.48 6.30
N LYS A 209 3.89 39.35 5.83
CA LYS A 209 2.53 38.84 6.13
C LYS A 209 2.54 37.86 7.29
N ALA A 210 3.49 36.94 7.33
CA ALA A 210 3.64 36.00 8.43
C ALA A 210 5.06 36.02 9.01
N PRO A 211 5.25 35.73 10.32
CA PRO A 211 6.56 35.57 10.93
C PRO A 211 7.35 34.44 10.26
N ASN A 212 8.66 34.65 10.06
CA ASN A 212 9.59 33.64 9.54
C ASN A 212 9.18 33.01 8.18
N ALA A 213 8.47 33.77 7.34
CA ALA A 213 8.07 33.34 5.99
C ALA A 213 9.26 32.88 5.14
N ASP A 214 10.40 33.60 5.21
CA ASP A 214 11.66 33.27 4.56
C ASP A 214 12.18 31.88 5.00
N ARG A 215 12.13 31.60 6.31
CA ARG A 215 12.58 30.32 6.87
C ARG A 215 11.64 29.18 6.50
N ARG A 216 10.34 29.44 6.42
CA ARG A 216 9.33 28.46 5.99
C ARG A 216 9.56 28.07 4.54
N ARG A 217 9.83 29.04 3.64
CA ARG A 217 10.23 28.77 2.25
C ARG A 217 11.53 27.96 2.18
N GLN A 218 12.56 28.35 2.96
CA GLN A 218 13.82 27.61 3.03
C GLN A 218 13.62 26.17 3.50
N TYR A 219 12.80 25.94 4.52
CA TYR A 219 12.54 24.59 5.03
C TYR A 219 11.89 23.72 3.96
N LEU A 220 10.82 24.21 3.31
CA LEU A 220 10.12 23.49 2.27
C LEU A 220 11.06 23.14 1.07
N HIS A 221 11.98 24.02 0.71
CA HIS A 221 13.02 23.71 -0.30
C HIS A 221 13.91 22.57 0.17
N VAL A 222 14.47 22.67 1.37
CA VAL A 222 15.46 21.71 1.86
C VAL A 222 14.85 20.32 2.07
N VAL A 223 13.64 20.24 2.61
CA VAL A 223 12.98 18.95 2.80
C VAL A 223 12.61 18.29 1.48
N THR A 224 12.19 19.07 0.47
CA THR A 224 11.92 18.55 -0.87
C THR A 224 13.21 18.06 -1.55
N GLU A 225 14.32 18.78 -1.39
CA GLU A 225 15.63 18.33 -1.91
C GLU A 225 16.12 17.05 -1.21
N LEU A 226 15.91 16.90 0.10
CA LEU A 226 16.25 15.67 0.84
C LEU A 226 15.47 14.47 0.30
N LEU A 227 14.17 14.62 0.10
CA LEU A 227 13.33 13.57 -0.48
C LEU A 227 13.86 13.14 -1.85
N ILE A 228 14.25 14.09 -2.72
CA ILE A 228 14.84 13.79 -4.04
C ILE A 228 16.17 13.03 -3.90
N ASP A 229 17.03 13.40 -2.94
CA ASP A 229 18.29 12.73 -2.70
C ASP A 229 18.09 11.28 -2.25
N ASP A 230 17.17 11.05 -1.30
CA ASP A 230 16.85 9.72 -0.78
C ASP A 230 16.21 8.83 -1.86
N LEU A 231 15.23 9.33 -2.62
CA LEU A 231 14.66 8.62 -3.77
C LEU A 231 15.70 8.32 -4.86
N THR A 232 16.63 9.25 -5.11
CA THR A 232 17.74 9.04 -6.07
C THR A 232 18.63 7.89 -5.60
N THR A 233 18.87 7.76 -4.29
CA THR A 233 19.66 6.67 -3.72
C THR A 233 18.96 5.31 -3.94
N LEU A 234 17.64 5.25 -3.74
CA LEU A 234 16.86 4.04 -4.02
C LEU A 234 16.89 3.65 -5.50
N VAL A 235 16.68 4.62 -6.41
CA VAL A 235 16.80 4.37 -7.87
C VAL A 235 18.17 3.81 -8.23
N LYS A 236 19.26 4.38 -7.69
CA LYS A 236 20.63 3.89 -7.95
C LYS A 236 20.86 2.49 -7.40
N ALA A 237 20.33 2.17 -6.22
CA ALA A 237 20.45 0.84 -5.62
C ALA A 237 19.78 -0.25 -6.47
N TRP A 238 18.74 0.11 -7.22
CA TRP A 238 17.98 -0.80 -8.10
C TRP A 238 18.31 -0.62 -9.60
N ALA A 239 19.28 0.22 -9.97
CA ALA A 239 19.64 0.47 -11.37
C ALA A 239 20.14 -0.80 -12.09
N PRO A 240 19.72 -1.06 -13.34
CA PRO A 240 20.07 -2.29 -14.07
C PRO A 240 21.55 -2.37 -14.44
N ASP A 241 22.22 -1.23 -14.67
CA ASP A 241 23.55 -1.18 -15.28
C ASP A 241 24.70 -1.22 -14.26
N ALA A 242 24.39 -1.26 -12.95
CA ALA A 242 25.39 -1.30 -11.90
C ALA A 242 25.68 -2.74 -11.46
N LYS A 243 26.93 -3.20 -11.65
CA LYS A 243 27.30 -4.61 -11.45
C LYS A 243 27.25 -5.11 -10.00
N ASN A 244 27.40 -4.23 -9.00
CA ASN A 244 27.57 -4.61 -7.59
C ASN A 244 26.54 -3.95 -6.65
N ASN A 245 25.45 -3.41 -7.19
CA ASN A 245 24.40 -2.79 -6.41
C ASN A 245 23.48 -3.83 -5.74
N TYR A 246 22.47 -3.36 -5.00
CA TYR A 246 21.51 -4.23 -4.34
C TYR A 246 20.71 -5.06 -5.35
N ARG A 247 20.27 -4.45 -6.48
CA ARG A 247 19.59 -5.15 -7.57
C ARG A 247 20.31 -6.40 -8.05
N ALA A 248 21.62 -6.30 -8.30
CA ALA A 248 22.39 -7.41 -8.81
C ALA A 248 22.37 -8.61 -7.84
N ARG A 249 22.50 -8.34 -6.54
CA ARG A 249 22.39 -9.38 -5.49
C ARG A 249 21.00 -9.94 -5.38
N PHE A 250 19.99 -9.08 -5.39
CA PHE A 250 18.57 -9.49 -5.29
C PHE A 250 18.13 -10.34 -6.48
N ALA A 251 18.43 -9.92 -7.70
CA ALA A 251 18.07 -10.65 -8.91
C ALA A 251 18.69 -12.07 -8.96
N ASN A 252 19.86 -12.24 -8.34
CA ASN A 252 20.55 -13.54 -8.25
C ASN A 252 20.22 -14.33 -6.99
N GLY A 253 19.44 -13.79 -6.07
CA GLY A 253 19.12 -14.43 -4.77
C GLY A 253 18.07 -15.56 -4.85
N GLY A 254 17.43 -15.75 -6.02
CA GLY A 254 16.51 -16.85 -6.28
C GLY A 254 15.42 -17.00 -5.23
N ARG A 255 15.35 -18.16 -4.57
CA ARG A 255 14.34 -18.46 -3.54
C ARG A 255 14.35 -17.45 -2.37
N GLU A 256 15.51 -16.98 -1.95
CA GLU A 256 15.61 -16.03 -0.84
C GLU A 256 15.03 -14.65 -1.23
N SER A 257 15.25 -14.22 -2.45
CA SER A 257 14.63 -12.98 -2.96
C SER A 257 13.11 -13.11 -3.05
N VAL A 258 12.60 -14.26 -3.50
CA VAL A 258 11.15 -14.54 -3.51
C VAL A 258 10.58 -14.59 -2.08
N ARG A 259 11.32 -15.13 -1.11
CA ARG A 259 10.93 -15.07 0.31
C ARG A 259 10.79 -13.62 0.78
N LYS A 260 11.75 -12.76 0.46
CA LYS A 260 11.72 -11.33 0.77
C LYS A 260 10.50 -10.63 0.15
N MET A 261 10.21 -10.90 -1.12
CA MET A 261 8.99 -10.38 -1.76
C MET A 261 7.73 -10.76 -0.97
N LEU A 262 7.57 -12.04 -0.61
CA LEU A 262 6.40 -12.51 0.14
C LEU A 262 6.34 -11.94 1.58
N VAL A 263 7.48 -11.73 2.23
CA VAL A 263 7.53 -11.02 3.52
C VAL A 263 7.03 -9.59 3.36
N GLY A 264 7.52 -8.86 2.36
CA GLY A 264 7.05 -7.51 2.07
C GLY A 264 5.55 -7.43 1.86
N LEU A 265 5.01 -8.26 0.96
CA LEU A 265 3.57 -8.27 0.68
C LEU A 265 2.72 -8.63 1.89
N GLY A 266 3.11 -9.65 2.65
CA GLY A 266 2.37 -10.12 3.82
C GLY A 266 2.41 -9.13 4.98
N SER A 267 3.56 -8.50 5.22
CA SER A 267 3.75 -7.47 6.26
C SER A 267 2.99 -6.19 5.92
N LEU A 268 3.09 -5.72 4.67
CA LEU A 268 2.29 -4.57 4.23
C LEU A 268 0.79 -4.86 4.37
N SER A 269 0.34 -6.08 4.01
CA SER A 269 -1.10 -6.42 4.07
C SER A 269 -1.65 -6.38 5.49
N ARG A 270 -0.98 -6.99 6.48
CA ARG A 270 -1.54 -7.14 7.84
C ARG A 270 -0.95 -6.16 8.85
N GLY A 271 0.36 -6.00 8.87
CA GLY A 271 1.03 -5.14 9.83
C GLY A 271 0.75 -3.68 9.52
N GLU A 272 1.25 -3.21 8.41
CA GLU A 272 1.26 -1.80 8.07
C GLU A 272 -0.11 -1.28 7.61
N LEU A 273 -0.64 -1.79 6.48
CA LEU A 273 -1.84 -1.19 5.89
C LEU A 273 -3.10 -1.49 6.69
N ALA A 274 -3.34 -2.77 7.05
CA ALA A 274 -4.52 -3.11 7.83
C ALA A 274 -4.38 -2.68 9.30
N GLY A 275 -3.22 -2.88 9.92
CA GLY A 275 -2.96 -2.57 11.31
C GLY A 275 -2.72 -1.08 11.54
N GLU A 276 -1.52 -0.61 11.21
CA GLU A 276 -1.09 0.74 11.58
C GLU A 276 -1.90 1.84 10.88
N ARG A 277 -2.16 1.73 9.57
CA ARG A 277 -2.78 2.81 8.80
C ARG A 277 -4.30 2.85 8.85
N LEU A 278 -4.98 1.70 9.02
CA LEU A 278 -6.44 1.67 8.99
C LEU A 278 -7.06 1.33 10.35
N GLU A 279 -6.53 0.32 11.07
CA GLU A 279 -7.14 -0.15 12.32
C GLU A 279 -6.93 0.86 13.47
N VAL A 280 -5.77 1.55 13.51
CA VAL A 280 -5.48 2.58 14.51
C VAL A 280 -6.46 3.73 14.35
N ALA A 281 -6.52 4.39 13.20
CA ALA A 281 -7.44 5.49 12.92
C ALA A 281 -8.93 5.10 13.11
N LEU A 282 -9.31 3.89 12.66
CA LEU A 282 -10.67 3.37 12.85
C LEU A 282 -11.04 3.23 14.33
N ASN A 283 -10.11 2.84 15.18
CA ASN A 283 -10.36 2.60 16.60
C ASN A 283 -10.35 3.89 17.42
N SER A 284 -9.40 4.78 17.19
CA SER A 284 -9.29 6.07 17.88
C SER A 284 -10.37 7.05 17.42
N GLN A 285 -10.76 7.02 16.17
CA GLN A 285 -11.60 8.02 15.50
C GLN A 285 -10.95 9.42 15.55
N ASP A 286 -9.63 9.46 15.58
CA ASP A 286 -8.82 10.68 15.62
C ASP A 286 -8.15 10.84 14.26
N GLN A 287 -8.30 12.02 13.65
CA GLN A 287 -7.69 12.33 12.35
C GLN A 287 -6.16 12.37 12.43
N GLU A 288 -5.58 12.68 13.62
CA GLU A 288 -4.12 12.67 13.81
C GLU A 288 -3.51 11.26 13.64
N ASP A 289 -4.31 10.21 13.78
CA ASP A 289 -3.91 8.82 13.52
C ASP A 289 -4.03 8.41 12.05
N GLU A 290 -4.36 9.33 11.15
CA GLU A 290 -4.38 9.08 9.72
C GLU A 290 -2.99 9.17 9.10
N HIS A 291 -2.72 8.31 8.12
CA HIS A 291 -1.41 8.28 7.47
C HIS A 291 -1.06 9.58 6.71
N SER A 292 -2.03 10.20 6.03
CA SER A 292 -1.87 11.49 5.33
C SER A 292 -2.96 12.45 5.81
N CYS A 293 -2.89 12.81 7.11
CA CYS A 293 -3.90 13.58 7.81
C CYS A 293 -4.03 15.01 7.29
N PHE A 294 -2.93 15.68 6.91
CA PHE A 294 -2.99 17.09 6.50
C PHE A 294 -3.69 17.30 5.16
N SER A 295 -3.66 16.32 4.28
CA SER A 295 -4.22 16.39 2.91
C SER A 295 -5.46 15.55 2.70
N ASP A 296 -5.94 14.80 3.72
CA ASP A 296 -6.99 13.77 3.61
C ASP A 296 -6.69 12.69 2.55
N ASN A 297 -5.43 12.43 2.27
CA ASN A 297 -5.06 11.52 1.20
C ASN A 297 -5.00 10.04 1.63
N THR A 298 -5.29 9.71 2.89
CA THR A 298 -5.18 8.36 3.45
C THR A 298 -5.99 7.33 2.67
N HIS A 299 -7.16 7.71 2.14
CA HIS A 299 -7.96 6.85 1.26
C HIS A 299 -7.19 6.43 -0.02
N ARG A 300 -6.37 7.34 -0.59
CA ARG A 300 -5.52 7.02 -1.77
C ARG A 300 -4.30 6.22 -1.39
N ASP A 301 -3.71 6.49 -0.22
CA ASP A 301 -2.60 5.68 0.28
C ASP A 301 -3.03 4.20 0.44
N ALA A 302 -4.23 3.95 0.97
CA ALA A 302 -4.78 2.59 1.06
C ALA A 302 -4.89 1.91 -0.32
N VAL A 303 -5.40 2.61 -1.32
CA VAL A 303 -5.52 2.10 -2.69
C VAL A 303 -4.15 1.81 -3.30
N THR A 304 -3.22 2.76 -3.22
CA THR A 304 -1.90 2.63 -3.88
C THR A 304 -1.04 1.56 -3.21
N ASN A 305 -1.12 1.38 -1.90
CA ASN A 305 -0.49 0.27 -1.19
C ASN A 305 -1.03 -1.09 -1.65
N ALA A 306 -2.36 -1.23 -1.73
CA ALA A 306 -2.99 -2.45 -2.22
C ALA A 306 -2.63 -2.74 -3.70
N LEU A 307 -2.55 -1.71 -4.55
CA LEU A 307 -2.06 -1.81 -5.93
C LEU A 307 -0.59 -2.24 -5.98
N GLY A 308 0.27 -1.74 -5.10
CA GLY A 308 1.66 -2.18 -4.99
C GLY A 308 1.77 -3.69 -4.73
N ILE A 309 0.96 -4.22 -3.82
CA ILE A 309 0.87 -5.66 -3.56
C ILE A 309 0.42 -6.42 -4.81
N GLN A 310 -0.65 -5.95 -5.47
CA GLN A 310 -1.17 -6.56 -6.69
C GLN A 310 -0.12 -6.58 -7.81
N ASN A 311 0.61 -5.48 -7.99
CA ASN A 311 1.65 -5.36 -9.00
C ASN A 311 2.75 -6.40 -8.80
N VAL A 312 3.24 -6.56 -7.57
CA VAL A 312 4.28 -7.56 -7.26
C VAL A 312 3.75 -8.98 -7.41
N TRP A 313 2.52 -9.25 -6.96
CA TRP A 313 1.91 -10.57 -7.10
C TRP A 313 1.76 -11.00 -8.56
N LEU A 314 1.29 -10.08 -9.41
CA LEU A 314 1.05 -10.34 -10.84
C LEU A 314 2.28 -10.12 -11.73
N GLY A 315 3.39 -9.61 -11.19
CA GLY A 315 4.57 -9.26 -11.97
C GLY A 315 4.29 -8.17 -13.02
N GLN A 316 3.46 -7.17 -12.66
CA GLN A 316 3.07 -6.08 -13.57
C GLN A 316 3.22 -4.72 -12.92
N TYR A 317 3.44 -3.68 -13.72
CA TYR A 317 3.44 -2.29 -13.28
C TYR A 317 3.07 -1.36 -14.42
N LYS A 318 2.07 -0.51 -14.22
CA LYS A 318 1.72 0.54 -15.20
C LYS A 318 2.55 1.79 -14.90
N GLN A 319 3.51 2.07 -15.77
CA GLN A 319 4.41 3.20 -15.66
C GLN A 319 3.70 4.54 -15.91
N ALA A 320 4.31 5.65 -15.48
CA ALA A 320 3.79 7.01 -15.66
C ALA A 320 3.50 7.37 -17.13
N ASN A 321 4.26 6.79 -18.08
CA ASN A 321 4.04 6.99 -19.51
C ASN A 321 2.92 6.12 -20.11
N GLY A 322 2.19 5.35 -19.28
CA GLY A 322 1.12 4.44 -19.67
C GLY A 322 1.57 3.06 -20.13
N THR A 323 2.86 2.81 -20.31
CA THR A 323 3.39 1.48 -20.67
C THR A 323 3.18 0.51 -19.52
N VAL A 324 2.73 -0.70 -19.81
CA VAL A 324 2.64 -1.78 -18.82
C VAL A 324 3.89 -2.65 -18.91
N LEU A 325 4.68 -2.65 -17.84
CA LEU A 325 5.74 -3.60 -17.62
C LEU A 325 5.12 -4.89 -17.08
N GLN A 326 5.40 -6.03 -17.70
CA GLN A 326 4.86 -7.33 -17.30
C GLN A 326 5.88 -8.45 -17.54
N GLY A 327 5.89 -9.45 -16.65
CA GLY A 327 6.79 -10.61 -16.78
C GLY A 327 6.53 -11.67 -15.71
N PRO A 328 7.48 -12.61 -15.52
CA PRO A 328 7.37 -13.71 -14.56
C PRO A 328 7.02 -13.23 -13.14
N SER A 329 6.07 -13.89 -12.47
CA SER A 329 5.42 -13.40 -11.27
C SER A 329 5.42 -14.41 -10.11
N LEU A 330 5.08 -13.95 -8.91
CA LEU A 330 4.78 -14.82 -7.77
C LEU A 330 3.59 -15.72 -8.08
N ARG A 331 2.55 -15.17 -8.73
CA ARG A 331 1.38 -15.94 -9.17
C ARG A 331 1.79 -17.13 -10.04
N ASP A 332 2.72 -16.93 -10.98
CA ASP A 332 3.16 -18.01 -11.89
C ASP A 332 3.89 -19.12 -11.15
N LEU A 333 4.76 -18.76 -10.15
CA LEU A 333 5.42 -19.76 -9.31
C LEU A 333 4.41 -20.61 -8.52
N VAL A 334 3.38 -19.97 -7.96
CA VAL A 334 2.33 -20.66 -7.20
C VAL A 334 1.45 -21.47 -8.14
N ALA A 335 1.04 -20.92 -9.28
CA ALA A 335 0.19 -21.60 -10.25
C ALA A 335 0.84 -22.88 -10.82
N ALA A 336 2.14 -22.88 -11.02
CA ALA A 336 2.88 -24.09 -11.45
C ALA A 336 2.79 -25.23 -10.44
N LYS A 337 2.49 -24.94 -9.17
CA LYS A 337 2.35 -25.91 -8.08
C LYS A 337 0.89 -26.18 -7.73
N ASP A 338 0.11 -25.13 -7.62
CA ASP A 338 -1.31 -25.13 -7.23
C ASP A 338 -2.03 -23.97 -7.93
N ALA A 339 -2.62 -24.24 -9.07
CA ALA A 339 -3.33 -23.23 -9.86
C ALA A 339 -4.55 -22.68 -9.13
N ALA A 340 -5.27 -23.52 -8.38
CA ALA A 340 -6.46 -23.09 -7.64
C ALA A 340 -6.10 -22.13 -6.51
N LEU A 341 -4.99 -22.36 -5.79
CA LEU A 341 -4.49 -21.46 -4.76
C LEU A 341 -4.00 -20.12 -5.39
N ALA A 342 -3.31 -20.18 -6.53
CA ALA A 342 -2.88 -18.98 -7.24
C ALA A 342 -4.06 -18.12 -7.67
N ASP A 343 -5.13 -18.73 -8.20
CA ASP A 343 -6.34 -18.02 -8.61
C ASP A 343 -7.10 -17.46 -7.40
N LYS A 344 -7.24 -18.24 -6.32
CA LYS A 344 -7.84 -17.78 -5.05
C LYS A 344 -7.10 -16.55 -4.50
N THR A 345 -5.77 -16.61 -4.42
CA THR A 345 -4.95 -15.50 -3.91
C THR A 345 -5.06 -14.27 -4.81
N THR A 346 -5.10 -14.47 -6.13
CA THR A 346 -5.30 -13.37 -7.10
C THR A 346 -6.64 -12.67 -6.90
N LEU A 347 -7.72 -13.45 -6.73
CA LEU A 347 -9.06 -12.90 -6.47
C LEU A 347 -9.12 -12.15 -5.13
N GLN A 348 -8.46 -12.68 -4.08
CA GLN A 348 -8.40 -12.04 -2.78
C GLN A 348 -7.64 -10.70 -2.85
N ILE A 349 -6.51 -10.62 -3.56
CA ILE A 349 -5.76 -9.39 -3.75
C ILE A 349 -6.60 -8.36 -4.52
N ALA A 350 -7.28 -8.78 -5.58
CA ALA A 350 -8.19 -7.90 -6.32
C ALA A 350 -9.37 -7.40 -5.45
N ALA A 351 -9.89 -8.26 -4.57
CA ALA A 351 -10.94 -7.87 -3.60
C ALA A 351 -10.43 -6.84 -2.59
N SER A 352 -9.16 -6.93 -2.16
CA SER A 352 -8.56 -5.94 -1.25
C SER A 352 -8.36 -4.58 -1.94
N VAL A 353 -7.92 -4.56 -3.19
CA VAL A 353 -7.87 -3.32 -3.99
C VAL A 353 -9.25 -2.70 -4.12
N ALA A 354 -10.26 -3.49 -4.51
CA ALA A 354 -11.63 -2.99 -4.65
C ALA A 354 -12.25 -2.53 -3.31
N ALA A 355 -11.86 -3.14 -2.18
CA ALA A 355 -12.29 -2.69 -0.87
C ALA A 355 -11.66 -1.33 -0.51
N ALA A 356 -10.36 -1.15 -0.76
CA ALA A 356 -9.66 0.11 -0.55
C ALA A 356 -10.24 1.24 -1.45
N GLU A 357 -10.52 0.95 -2.73
CA GLU A 357 -11.21 1.88 -3.64
C GLU A 357 -12.61 2.30 -3.15
N GLY A 358 -13.22 1.51 -2.29
CA GLY A 358 -14.53 1.82 -1.68
C GLY A 358 -14.46 2.88 -0.57
N ILE A 359 -13.29 3.13 0.03
CA ILE A 359 -13.07 4.17 1.05
C ILE A 359 -13.22 5.54 0.38
N GLN A 360 -13.97 6.44 1.00
CA GLN A 360 -14.32 7.74 0.41
C GLN A 360 -13.45 8.87 0.98
N ALA A 361 -13.41 9.98 0.26
CA ALA A 361 -12.84 11.23 0.75
C ALA A 361 -13.96 12.15 1.30
N PRO A 362 -13.67 12.97 2.30
CA PRO A 362 -12.46 12.98 3.11
C PRO A 362 -12.42 11.75 4.03
N PHE A 363 -11.21 11.29 4.37
CA PHE A 363 -11.05 10.07 5.16
C PHE A 363 -11.56 10.24 6.61
N ASP A 364 -11.46 11.42 7.19
CA ASP A 364 -12.01 11.77 8.51
C ASP A 364 -13.44 11.26 8.72
N ARG A 365 -14.29 11.42 7.69
CA ARG A 365 -15.68 10.97 7.75
C ARG A 365 -15.85 9.47 7.70
N GLU A 366 -14.84 8.76 7.27
CA GLU A 366 -14.87 7.30 7.19
C GLU A 366 -14.57 6.66 8.55
N ILE A 367 -13.83 7.33 9.44
CA ILE A 367 -13.44 6.78 10.75
C ILE A 367 -14.44 7.11 11.87
N ILE A 368 -15.23 8.18 11.76
CA ILE A 368 -16.10 8.68 12.81
C ILE A 368 -17.47 7.98 12.86
N GLY A 369 -18.12 8.05 14.02
CA GLY A 369 -19.50 7.60 14.24
C GLY A 369 -19.62 6.24 14.92
N GLY A 370 -20.82 5.69 14.90
CA GLY A 370 -21.09 4.38 15.51
C GLY A 370 -20.49 3.24 14.69
N LYS A 371 -20.39 2.05 15.29
CA LYS A 371 -19.81 0.85 14.64
C LYS A 371 -20.44 0.50 13.29
N ASP A 372 -21.71 0.84 13.09
CA ASP A 372 -22.45 0.58 11.86
C ASP A 372 -22.43 1.78 10.88
N ALA A 373 -21.64 2.82 11.16
CA ALA A 373 -21.51 3.95 10.25
C ALA A 373 -20.94 3.47 8.90
N PRO A 374 -21.50 3.92 7.77
CA PRO A 374 -21.11 3.40 6.45
C PRO A 374 -19.62 3.50 6.13
N GLY A 375 -18.94 4.59 6.54
CA GLY A 375 -17.50 4.78 6.40
C GLY A 375 -16.73 3.72 7.17
N ARG A 376 -17.03 3.57 8.45
CA ARG A 376 -16.38 2.58 9.33
C ARG A 376 -16.54 1.15 8.80
N LEU A 377 -17.69 0.82 8.23
CA LEU A 377 -17.92 -0.49 7.61
C LEU A 377 -17.05 -0.68 6.34
N ARG A 378 -16.81 0.36 5.55
CA ARG A 378 -15.90 0.30 4.39
C ARG A 378 -14.46 0.06 4.82
N ILE A 379 -13.97 0.79 5.84
CA ILE A 379 -12.62 0.59 6.39
C ILE A 379 -12.50 -0.81 6.99
N GLN A 380 -13.45 -1.24 7.82
CA GLN A 380 -13.42 -2.59 8.41
C GLN A 380 -13.40 -3.69 7.33
N LYS A 381 -14.19 -3.54 6.28
CA LYS A 381 -14.17 -4.47 5.13
C LYS A 381 -12.79 -4.52 4.48
N THR A 382 -12.10 -3.40 4.37
CA THR A 382 -10.74 -3.34 3.81
C THR A 382 -9.75 -4.04 4.73
N ILE A 383 -9.80 -3.78 6.04
CA ILE A 383 -8.97 -4.46 7.07
C ILE A 383 -9.18 -5.99 7.01
N ASP A 384 -10.43 -6.45 6.97
CA ASP A 384 -10.77 -7.87 6.92
C ASP A 384 -10.22 -8.52 5.63
N SER A 385 -10.36 -7.83 4.50
CA SER A 385 -9.86 -8.29 3.20
C SER A 385 -8.34 -8.41 3.17
N LEU A 386 -7.61 -7.40 3.66
CA LEU A 386 -6.16 -7.39 3.76
C LEU A 386 -5.64 -8.46 4.74
N THR A 387 -6.34 -8.66 5.85
CA THR A 387 -6.03 -9.72 6.82
C THR A 387 -6.17 -11.11 6.19
N GLN A 388 -7.23 -11.35 5.41
CA GLN A 388 -7.39 -12.61 4.67
C GLN A 388 -6.33 -12.75 3.58
N GLN A 389 -6.01 -11.67 2.86
CA GLN A 389 -4.94 -11.63 1.86
C GLN A 389 -3.59 -12.05 2.43
N SER A 390 -3.21 -11.55 3.62
CA SER A 390 -1.98 -11.94 4.30
C SER A 390 -1.93 -13.46 4.56
N LYS A 391 -3.03 -14.06 5.01
CA LYS A 391 -3.14 -15.52 5.20
C LYS A 391 -2.98 -16.30 3.88
N ASP A 392 -3.58 -15.81 2.81
CA ASP A 392 -3.50 -16.46 1.49
C ASP A 392 -2.07 -16.33 0.92
N LEU A 393 -1.37 -15.22 1.14
CA LEU A 393 0.04 -15.07 0.79
C LEU A 393 0.96 -16.03 1.56
N VAL A 394 0.70 -16.29 2.84
CA VAL A 394 1.41 -17.31 3.63
C VAL A 394 1.14 -18.71 3.08
N ALA A 395 -0.10 -19.02 2.70
CA ALA A 395 -0.43 -20.30 2.07
C ALA A 395 0.28 -20.46 0.71
N ALA A 396 0.32 -19.39 -0.10
CA ALA A 396 1.04 -19.36 -1.37
C ALA A 396 2.56 -19.59 -1.20
N ALA A 397 3.17 -18.97 -0.20
CA ALA A 397 4.57 -19.19 0.16
C ALA A 397 4.85 -20.67 0.52
N ASN A 398 4.00 -21.26 1.36
CA ASN A 398 4.11 -22.66 1.74
C ASN A 398 3.98 -23.61 0.55
N ALA A 399 3.09 -23.35 -0.39
CA ALA A 399 2.89 -24.17 -1.59
C ALA A 399 4.15 -24.26 -2.46
N ILE A 400 4.95 -23.21 -2.54
CA ILE A 400 6.22 -23.18 -3.27
C ILE A 400 7.43 -23.53 -2.40
N GLY A 401 7.21 -24.04 -1.18
CA GLY A 401 8.21 -24.54 -0.25
C GLY A 401 8.93 -23.46 0.57
N ILE A 402 8.36 -22.25 0.67
CA ILE A 402 8.85 -21.18 1.57
C ILE A 402 8.05 -21.25 2.87
N THR A 403 8.56 -21.99 3.87
CA THR A 403 7.83 -22.32 5.10
C THR A 403 8.18 -21.42 6.31
N LYS A 404 9.23 -20.60 6.20
CA LYS A 404 9.63 -19.64 7.25
C LYS A 404 9.36 -18.23 6.75
N LEU A 405 8.16 -17.75 7.03
CA LEU A 405 7.73 -16.39 6.72
C LEU A 405 7.42 -15.69 8.05
N THR A 406 8.30 -14.81 8.50
CA THR A 406 8.06 -13.94 9.66
C THR A 406 7.54 -12.61 9.09
N LEU A 407 6.28 -12.31 9.35
CA LEU A 407 5.64 -11.07 8.95
C LEU A 407 5.70 -10.07 10.11
N VAL A 408 5.83 -8.79 9.78
CA VAL A 408 5.58 -7.71 10.73
C VAL A 408 4.10 -7.77 11.13
N GLN A 409 3.83 -7.62 12.42
CA GLN A 409 2.49 -7.56 12.99
C GLN A 409 2.27 -6.18 13.58
N PRO A 410 1.02 -5.70 13.68
CA PRO A 410 0.69 -4.42 14.32
C PRO A 410 1.09 -4.42 15.79
#